data_41c6af6c7f2201fae752d4d340c0e037
#
_entry.id   41c6af6c7f2201fae752d4d340c0e037
#
_cell.length_a   1.000
_cell.length_b   1.000
_cell.length_c   1.000
_cell.angle_alpha   90.00
_cell.angle_beta   90.00
_cell.angle_gamma   90.00
#
_symmetry.space_group_name_H-M   'P 1'
#
loop_
_entity.id
_entity.type
_entity.pdbx_description
1 polymer ?
#
loop_
_entity_poly.entity_id
_entity_poly.type
_entity_poly.pdbx_seq_one_letter_code
_entity_poly.pdbx_strand_id
1 'polypeptide(L)'
;MCIRDRVPVPVVWMLLAFAVFWFVLRKTVFGRHVYATGGNPEAARLSGVKTDRVQIGVYTLSGAMAAMAGVILTSRLNSAQPTAGTGYELDAIAAVVLGGTSLAGGRGWIFGTLVGALLIGVLNNGLNLLGVSSFYQQVIKGVVILLAVLIDRAGKK
;
A
#
# COMPACT_ATOMS: atom_id res chain seq x y z
N MET A 1 2.76 13.11 19.67
CA MET A 1 1.45 12.92 20.31
C MET A 1 1.33 11.46 20.71
N CYS A 2 1.48 11.14 21.96
CA CYS A 2 1.43 9.78 22.50
C CYS A 2 0.14 9.61 23.32
N ILE A 3 -0.50 8.45 23.19
CA ILE A 3 -1.49 8.05 24.18
C ILE A 3 -0.68 7.51 25.34
N ARG A 4 -0.57 8.31 26.42
CA ARG A 4 0.02 7.97 27.70
C ARG A 4 1.24 7.03 27.60
N ASP A 5 2.37 7.60 27.20
CA ASP A 5 3.77 7.13 27.34
C ASP A 5 4.25 5.80 26.72
N ARG A 6 3.43 5.01 26.05
CA ARG A 6 3.91 3.72 25.51
C ARG A 6 3.58 3.40 24.05
N VAL A 7 2.54 3.98 23.46
CA VAL A 7 2.14 3.64 22.07
C VAL A 7 1.96 4.91 21.24
N PRO A 8 2.69 5.07 20.12
CA PRO A 8 2.49 6.21 19.23
C PRO A 8 1.12 6.12 18.53
N VAL A 9 0.34 7.20 18.59
CA VAL A 9 -0.99 7.30 17.96
C VAL A 9 -1.00 6.84 16.49
N PRO A 10 0.00 7.14 15.64
CA PRO A 10 0.04 6.65 14.27
C PRO A 10 0.02 5.12 14.14
N VAL A 11 0.62 4.39 15.08
CA VAL A 11 0.62 2.92 15.07
C VAL A 11 -0.78 2.38 15.35
N VAL A 12 -1.51 2.99 16.28
CA VAL A 12 -2.90 2.60 16.58
C VAL A 12 -3.79 2.80 15.35
N TRP A 13 -3.67 3.96 14.69
CA TRP A 13 -4.40 4.25 13.45
C TRP A 13 -4.05 3.28 12.32
N MET A 14 -2.78 2.94 12.17
CA MET A 14 -2.32 1.95 11.20
C MET A 14 -2.96 0.58 11.44
N LEU A 15 -2.93 0.09 12.69
CA LEU A 15 -3.51 -1.21 13.04
C LEU A 15 -5.04 -1.23 12.86
N LEU A 16 -5.72 -0.13 13.22
CA LEU A 16 -7.15 0.01 13.05
C LEU A 16 -7.53 0.01 11.56
N ALA A 17 -6.85 0.83 10.75
CA ALA A 17 -7.05 0.85 9.30
C ALA A 17 -6.81 -0.54 8.69
N PHE A 18 -5.73 -1.20 9.09
CA PHE A 18 -5.40 -2.55 8.64
C PHE A 18 -6.52 -3.55 8.99
N ALA A 19 -7.02 -3.55 10.22
CA ALA A 19 -8.11 -4.43 10.66
C ALA A 19 -9.41 -4.17 9.87
N VAL A 20 -9.75 -2.90 9.64
CA VAL A 20 -10.93 -2.52 8.85
C VAL A 20 -10.80 -3.01 7.41
N PHE A 21 -9.67 -2.74 6.74
CA PHE A 21 -9.47 -3.17 5.36
C PHE A 21 -9.37 -4.69 5.21
N TRP A 22 -8.76 -5.38 6.19
CA TRP A 22 -8.77 -6.84 6.22
C TRP A 22 -10.20 -7.38 6.30
N PHE A 23 -11.03 -6.81 7.17
CA PHE A 23 -12.43 -7.21 7.29
C PHE A 23 -13.21 -6.91 6.01
N VAL A 24 -13.08 -5.71 5.46
CA VAL A 24 -13.76 -5.28 4.23
C VAL A 24 -13.38 -6.19 3.06
N LEU A 25 -12.09 -6.44 2.83
CA LEU A 25 -11.63 -7.24 1.70
C LEU A 25 -12.01 -8.72 1.82
N ARG A 26 -11.99 -9.28 3.04
CA ARG A 26 -12.21 -10.72 3.24
C ARG A 26 -13.66 -11.09 3.50
N LYS A 27 -14.43 -10.22 4.14
CA LYS A 27 -15.78 -10.55 4.64
C LYS A 27 -16.90 -9.87 3.88
N THR A 28 -16.66 -8.83 3.09
CA THR A 28 -17.73 -8.09 2.41
C THR A 28 -17.88 -8.47 0.94
N VAL A 29 -19.07 -8.18 0.40
CA VAL A 29 -19.36 -8.33 -1.05
C VAL A 29 -18.47 -7.39 -1.86
N PHE A 30 -18.17 -6.20 -1.33
CA PHE A 30 -17.30 -5.23 -1.97
C PHE A 30 -15.90 -5.81 -2.23
N GLY A 31 -15.29 -6.47 -1.24
CA GLY A 31 -13.99 -7.12 -1.40
C GLY A 31 -13.99 -8.18 -2.50
N ARG A 32 -15.05 -9.01 -2.57
CA ARG A 32 -15.19 -10.01 -3.65
C ARG A 32 -15.28 -9.37 -5.02
N HIS A 33 -16.03 -8.27 -5.14
CA HIS A 33 -16.13 -7.53 -6.39
C HIS A 33 -14.80 -6.88 -6.79
N VAL A 34 -14.02 -6.37 -5.82
CA VAL A 34 -12.68 -5.82 -6.06
C VAL A 34 -11.75 -6.88 -6.64
N TYR A 35 -11.70 -8.09 -6.06
CA TYR A 35 -10.86 -9.17 -6.58
C TYR A 35 -11.33 -9.67 -7.94
N ALA A 36 -12.66 -9.78 -8.17
CA ALA A 36 -13.23 -10.19 -9.44
C ALA A 36 -12.90 -9.18 -10.55
N THR A 37 -13.11 -7.89 -10.29
CA THR A 37 -12.82 -6.81 -11.24
C THR A 37 -11.32 -6.70 -11.52
N GLY A 38 -10.46 -6.90 -10.50
CA GLY A 38 -9.02 -6.91 -10.66
C GLY A 38 -8.50 -8.09 -11.50
N GLY A 39 -9.15 -9.25 -11.45
CA GLY A 39 -8.74 -10.44 -12.20
C GLY A 39 -9.14 -10.39 -13.68
N ASN A 40 -10.39 -10.10 -13.95
CA ASN A 40 -10.90 -9.90 -15.31
C ASN A 40 -12.14 -8.98 -15.27
N PRO A 41 -11.97 -7.70 -15.64
CA PRO A 41 -13.06 -6.73 -15.59
C PRO A 41 -14.21 -7.05 -16.55
N GLU A 42 -13.93 -7.66 -17.72
CA GLU A 42 -14.98 -8.05 -18.66
C GLU A 42 -15.82 -9.22 -18.12
N ALA A 43 -15.18 -10.26 -17.61
CA ALA A 43 -15.89 -11.39 -17.00
C ALA A 43 -16.70 -10.94 -15.77
N ALA A 44 -16.19 -10.05 -14.95
CA ALA A 44 -16.91 -9.47 -13.83
C ALA A 44 -18.14 -8.69 -14.29
N ARG A 45 -18.03 -7.90 -15.36
CA ARG A 45 -19.13 -7.15 -15.95
C ARG A 45 -20.21 -8.05 -16.52
N LEU A 46 -19.83 -9.10 -17.22
CA LEU A 46 -20.75 -10.11 -17.75
C LEU A 46 -21.47 -10.88 -16.63
N SER A 47 -20.83 -11.02 -15.47
CA SER A 47 -21.44 -11.60 -14.26
C SER A 47 -22.34 -10.63 -13.49
N GLY A 48 -22.63 -9.44 -14.03
CA GLY A 48 -23.53 -8.45 -13.43
C GLY A 48 -22.87 -7.52 -12.40
N VAL A 49 -21.54 -7.57 -12.24
CA VAL A 49 -20.82 -6.65 -11.34
C VAL A 49 -20.70 -5.28 -12.02
N LYS A 50 -21.12 -4.24 -11.32
CA LYS A 50 -20.96 -2.85 -11.78
C LYS A 50 -19.51 -2.39 -11.55
N THR A 51 -18.61 -2.75 -12.46
CA THR A 51 -17.17 -2.51 -12.38
C THR A 51 -16.82 -1.05 -12.14
N ASP A 52 -17.52 -0.11 -12.78
CA ASP A 52 -17.28 1.33 -12.64
C ASP A 52 -17.51 1.81 -11.20
N ARG A 53 -18.57 1.32 -10.54
CA ARG A 53 -18.84 1.67 -9.14
C ARG A 53 -17.78 1.09 -8.18
N VAL A 54 -17.28 -0.10 -8.48
CA VAL A 54 -16.22 -0.74 -7.70
C VAL A 54 -14.94 0.07 -7.85
N GLN A 55 -14.57 0.48 -9.05
CA GLN A 55 -13.39 1.31 -9.30
C GLN A 55 -13.49 2.66 -8.61
N ILE A 56 -14.61 3.36 -8.76
CA ILE A 56 -14.83 4.64 -8.05
C ILE A 56 -14.68 4.46 -6.54
N GLY A 57 -15.27 3.39 -5.98
CA GLY A 57 -15.15 3.10 -4.54
C GLY A 57 -13.70 2.85 -4.10
N VAL A 58 -12.92 2.10 -4.89
CA VAL A 58 -11.50 1.83 -4.59
C VAL A 58 -10.67 3.11 -4.64
N TYR A 59 -10.83 3.93 -5.69
CA TYR A 59 -10.09 5.20 -5.81
C TYR A 59 -10.47 6.19 -4.72
N THR A 60 -11.76 6.28 -4.36
CA THR A 60 -12.23 7.13 -3.25
C THR A 60 -11.60 6.70 -1.92
N LEU A 61 -11.57 5.39 -1.63
CA LEU A 61 -10.94 4.86 -0.43
C LEU A 61 -9.43 5.11 -0.43
N SER A 62 -8.75 4.93 -1.57
CA SER A 62 -7.33 5.23 -1.72
C SER A 62 -7.04 6.71 -1.45
N GLY A 63 -7.83 7.62 -2.03
CA GLY A 63 -7.69 9.06 -1.78
C GLY A 63 -7.93 9.44 -0.31
N ALA A 64 -8.94 8.85 0.32
CA ALA A 64 -9.21 9.07 1.74
C ALA A 64 -8.03 8.60 2.63
N MET A 65 -7.45 7.44 2.34
CA MET A 65 -6.28 6.94 3.06
C MET A 65 -5.04 7.82 2.84
N ALA A 66 -4.83 8.30 1.63
CA ALA A 66 -3.74 9.23 1.32
C ALA A 66 -3.90 10.55 2.10
N ALA A 67 -5.12 11.09 2.17
CA ALA A 67 -5.41 12.28 2.96
C ALA A 67 -5.13 12.08 4.45
N MET A 68 -5.56 10.95 5.01
CA MET A 68 -5.28 10.60 6.41
C MET A 68 -3.77 10.47 6.68
N ALA A 69 -3.03 9.83 5.77
CA ALA A 69 -1.58 9.72 5.87
C ALA A 69 -0.91 11.11 5.83
N GLY A 70 -1.38 12.01 4.97
CA GLY A 70 -0.91 13.40 4.89
C GLY A 70 -1.13 14.16 6.20
N VAL A 71 -2.30 14.04 6.82
CA VAL A 71 -2.59 14.65 8.13
C VAL A 71 -1.66 14.12 9.22
N ILE A 72 -1.44 12.80 9.28
CA ILE A 72 -0.53 12.18 10.25
C ILE A 72 0.90 12.67 10.04
N LEU A 73 1.36 12.76 8.78
CA LEU A 73 2.69 13.22 8.43
C LEU A 73 2.90 14.68 8.83
N THR A 74 1.95 15.56 8.50
CA THR A 74 1.98 16.99 8.86
C THR A 74 2.00 17.17 10.39
N SER A 75 1.19 16.40 11.10
CA SER A 75 1.17 16.41 12.57
C SER A 75 2.51 15.96 13.19
N ARG A 76 3.20 15.02 12.55
CA ARG A 76 4.50 14.52 13.02
C ARG A 76 5.63 15.51 12.76
N LEU A 77 5.60 16.20 11.63
CA LEU A 77 6.63 17.17 11.23
C LEU A 77 6.42 18.55 11.86
N ASN A 78 5.26 18.83 12.47
CA ASN A 78 4.83 20.14 12.93
C ASN A 78 4.92 21.24 11.85
N SER A 79 4.98 20.87 10.59
CA SER A 79 5.09 21.76 9.44
C SER A 79 4.45 21.13 8.20
N ALA A 80 3.81 21.93 7.39
CA ALA A 80 3.28 21.51 6.08
C ALA A 80 4.36 21.74 5.03
N GLN A 81 5.06 20.67 4.63
CA GLN A 81 6.02 20.73 3.54
C GLN A 81 5.39 20.18 2.25
N PRO A 82 5.30 20.96 1.17
CA PRO A 82 4.67 20.50 -0.07
C PRO A 82 5.36 19.31 -0.74
N THR A 83 6.65 19.14 -0.48
CA THR A 83 7.49 18.08 -1.07
C THR A 83 7.63 16.83 -0.18
N ALA A 84 7.02 16.83 1.02
CA ALA A 84 7.23 15.76 2.01
C ALA A 84 6.68 14.39 1.63
N GLY A 85 5.91 14.26 0.55
CA GLY A 85 5.35 12.99 0.07
C GLY A 85 5.95 12.49 -1.24
N THR A 86 6.93 13.21 -1.78
CA THR A 86 7.52 12.86 -3.07
C THR A 86 8.20 11.50 -3.01
N GLY A 87 7.76 10.55 -3.85
CA GLY A 87 8.29 9.18 -3.91
C GLY A 87 7.61 8.16 -2.99
N TYR A 88 6.67 8.57 -2.15
CA TYR A 88 5.93 7.63 -1.29
C TYR A 88 5.00 6.71 -2.10
N GLU A 89 4.58 7.13 -3.29
CA GLU A 89 3.86 6.27 -4.22
C GLU A 89 4.69 5.04 -4.62
N LEU A 90 6.00 5.23 -4.86
CA LEU A 90 6.91 4.12 -5.19
C LEU A 90 7.09 3.18 -3.99
N ASP A 91 7.21 3.74 -2.79
CA ASP A 91 7.30 2.96 -1.56
C ASP A 91 6.02 2.12 -1.32
N ALA A 92 4.85 2.70 -1.57
CA ALA A 92 3.58 1.99 -1.45
C ALA A 92 3.46 0.86 -2.49
N ILE A 93 3.82 1.12 -3.74
CA ILE A 93 3.84 0.09 -4.79
C ILE A 93 4.83 -1.02 -4.44
N ALA A 94 6.05 -0.66 -4.02
CA ALA A 94 7.07 -1.61 -3.59
C ALA A 94 6.57 -2.49 -2.44
N ALA A 95 5.96 -1.90 -1.41
CA ALA A 95 5.42 -2.63 -0.27
C ALA A 95 4.33 -3.64 -0.67
N VAL A 96 3.42 -3.24 -1.58
CA VAL A 96 2.33 -4.09 -2.06
C VAL A 96 2.85 -5.25 -2.90
N VAL A 97 3.80 -4.99 -3.80
CA VAL A 97 4.40 -6.00 -4.69
C VAL A 97 5.27 -6.98 -3.89
N LEU A 98 6.13 -6.46 -3.01
CA LEU A 98 6.95 -7.28 -2.11
C LEU A 98 6.06 -8.13 -1.18
N GLY A 99 4.89 -7.60 -0.82
CA GLY A 99 3.87 -8.31 -0.05
C GLY A 99 3.14 -9.42 -0.81
N GLY A 100 3.51 -9.68 -2.07
CA GLY A 100 2.94 -10.78 -2.87
C GLY A 100 1.60 -10.45 -3.51
N THR A 101 1.23 -9.17 -3.61
CA THR A 101 0.05 -8.74 -4.39
C THR A 101 0.44 -8.66 -5.86
N SER A 102 -0.31 -9.37 -6.71
CA SER A 102 -0.04 -9.41 -8.15
C SER A 102 -0.37 -8.09 -8.83
N LEU A 103 0.59 -7.54 -9.58
CA LEU A 103 0.36 -6.37 -10.44
C LEU A 103 -0.62 -6.65 -11.60
N ALA A 104 -0.75 -7.91 -12.00
CA ALA A 104 -1.73 -8.31 -13.01
C ALA A 104 -3.18 -8.34 -12.48
N GLY A 105 -3.36 -8.09 -11.17
CA GLY A 105 -4.66 -8.03 -10.51
C GLY A 105 -5.21 -9.38 -10.06
N GLY A 106 -6.37 -9.36 -9.42
CA GLY A 106 -7.14 -10.53 -9.00
C GLY A 106 -6.58 -11.32 -7.82
N ARG A 107 -5.36 -11.09 -7.41
CA ARG A 107 -4.70 -11.77 -6.29
C ARG A 107 -3.96 -10.78 -5.42
N GLY A 108 -4.20 -10.84 -4.11
CA GLY A 108 -3.51 -10.02 -3.12
C GLY A 108 -3.80 -10.51 -1.71
N TRP A 109 -2.85 -10.26 -0.81
CA TRP A 109 -2.98 -10.62 0.58
C TRP A 109 -2.55 -9.46 1.47
N ILE A 110 -3.49 -8.96 2.26
CA ILE A 110 -3.27 -7.74 3.04
C ILE A 110 -2.18 -7.88 4.11
N PHE A 111 -2.01 -9.09 4.69
CA PHE A 111 -0.91 -9.35 5.62
C PHE A 111 0.45 -9.31 4.94
N GLY A 112 0.52 -9.81 3.69
CA GLY A 112 1.72 -9.67 2.88
C GLY A 112 2.09 -8.20 2.68
N THR A 113 1.11 -7.37 2.36
CA THR A 113 1.32 -5.91 2.21
C THR A 113 1.85 -5.27 3.49
N LEU A 114 1.37 -5.71 4.68
CA LEU A 114 1.92 -5.23 5.95
C LEU A 114 3.40 -5.58 6.10
N VAL A 115 3.76 -6.84 5.83
CA VAL A 115 5.16 -7.29 5.89
C VAL A 115 6.01 -6.53 4.87
N GLY A 116 5.51 -6.35 3.64
CA GLY A 116 6.18 -5.57 2.61
C GLY A 116 6.42 -4.11 3.03
N ALA A 117 5.42 -3.47 3.66
CA ALA A 117 5.55 -2.11 4.18
C ALA A 117 6.60 -2.01 5.29
N LEU A 118 6.66 -3.01 6.19
CA LEU A 118 7.69 -3.07 7.23
C LEU A 118 9.09 -3.24 6.62
N LEU A 119 9.24 -4.12 5.62
CA LEU A 119 10.51 -4.32 4.91
C LEU A 119 11.00 -3.04 4.23
N ILE A 120 10.13 -2.35 3.51
CA ILE A 120 10.46 -1.06 2.87
C ILE A 120 10.80 0.00 3.92
N GLY A 121 10.07 0.04 5.04
CA GLY A 121 10.37 0.95 6.15
C GLY A 121 11.74 0.71 6.76
N VAL A 122 12.10 -0.54 7.02
CA VAL A 122 13.44 -0.91 7.53
C VAL A 122 14.52 -0.58 6.51
N LEU A 123 14.29 -0.87 5.23
CA LEU A 123 15.23 -0.56 4.15
C LEU A 123 15.47 0.94 4.05
N ASN A 124 14.42 1.76 4.04
CA ASN A 124 14.53 3.22 4.00
C ASN A 124 15.30 3.77 5.20
N ASN A 125 15.00 3.26 6.40
CA ASN A 125 15.68 3.69 7.62
C ASN A 125 17.16 3.28 7.61
N GLY A 126 17.46 2.06 7.17
CA GLY A 126 18.83 1.56 7.03
C GLY A 126 19.66 2.39 6.04
N LEU A 127 19.11 2.69 4.87
CA LEU A 127 19.77 3.53 3.87
C LEU A 127 20.02 4.97 4.37
N ASN A 128 19.07 5.51 5.14
CA ASN A 128 19.20 6.82 5.78
C ASN A 128 20.35 6.85 6.81
N LEU A 129 20.44 5.80 7.64
CA LEU A 129 21.51 5.68 8.63
C LEU A 129 22.91 5.53 7.99
N LEU A 130 22.97 4.91 6.80
CA LEU A 130 24.20 4.80 6.01
C LEU A 130 24.55 6.09 5.26
N GLY A 131 23.75 7.15 5.38
CA GLY A 131 23.99 8.44 4.71
C GLY A 131 23.84 8.39 3.19
N VAL A 132 23.13 7.40 2.64
CA VAL A 132 22.88 7.27 1.21
C VAL A 132 21.95 8.39 0.74
N SER A 133 22.36 9.13 -0.32
CA SER A 133 21.55 10.23 -0.85
C SER A 133 20.19 9.72 -1.38
N SER A 134 19.16 10.58 -1.34
CA SER A 134 17.79 10.25 -1.74
C SER A 134 17.70 9.73 -3.19
N PHE A 135 18.58 10.18 -4.08
CA PHE A 135 18.62 9.70 -5.47
C PHE A 135 19.02 8.22 -5.56
N TYR A 136 20.06 7.82 -4.84
CA TYR A 136 20.48 6.40 -4.81
C TYR A 136 19.42 5.53 -4.13
N GLN A 137 18.74 6.04 -3.11
CA GLN A 137 17.63 5.32 -2.47
C GLN A 137 16.51 5.01 -3.47
N GLN A 138 16.16 5.96 -4.35
CA GLN A 138 15.14 5.74 -5.39
C GLN A 138 15.58 4.68 -6.41
N VAL A 139 16.85 4.68 -6.81
CA VAL A 139 17.40 3.65 -7.71
C VAL A 139 17.34 2.26 -7.07
N ILE A 140 17.75 2.14 -5.81
CA ILE A 140 17.70 0.87 -5.05
C ILE A 140 16.27 0.36 -4.97
N LYS A 141 15.30 1.23 -4.65
CA LYS A 141 13.87 0.89 -4.61
C LYS A 141 13.39 0.40 -5.98
N GLY A 142 13.75 1.09 -7.06
CA GLY A 142 13.41 0.68 -8.42
C GLY A 142 13.92 -0.73 -8.74
N VAL A 143 15.16 -1.04 -8.37
CA VAL A 143 15.75 -2.38 -8.56
C VAL A 143 15.01 -3.43 -7.72
N VAL A 144 14.68 -3.13 -6.47
CA VAL A 144 13.93 -4.05 -5.59
C VAL A 144 12.53 -4.35 -6.16
N ILE A 145 11.83 -3.33 -6.66
CA ILE A 145 10.52 -3.51 -7.32
C ILE A 145 10.66 -4.40 -8.55
N LEU A 146 11.68 -4.15 -9.38
CA LEU A 146 11.92 -4.90 -10.60
C LEU A 146 12.20 -6.38 -10.31
N LEU A 147 13.03 -6.67 -9.31
CA LEU A 147 13.30 -8.03 -8.86
C LEU A 147 12.04 -8.71 -8.32
N ALA A 148 11.23 -8.03 -7.51
CA ALA A 148 9.98 -8.56 -6.97
C ALA A 148 8.99 -8.92 -8.11
N VAL A 149 8.86 -8.06 -9.12
CA VAL A 149 8.01 -8.31 -10.30
C VAL A 149 8.51 -9.49 -11.14
N LEU A 150 9.83 -9.61 -11.32
CA LEU A 150 10.41 -10.74 -12.06
C LEU A 150 10.16 -12.06 -11.35
N ILE A 151 10.26 -12.09 -10.01
CA ILE A 151 9.98 -13.28 -9.21
C ILE A 151 8.49 -13.65 -9.29
N ASP A 152 7.57 -12.68 -9.18
CA ASP A 152 6.12 -12.92 -9.34
C ASP A 152 5.80 -13.50 -10.72
N ARG A 153 6.48 -13.05 -11.75
CA ARG A 153 6.27 -13.52 -13.12
C ARG A 153 6.87 -14.92 -13.36
N ALA A 154 8.02 -15.21 -12.75
CA ALA A 154 8.65 -16.53 -12.85
C ALA A 154 7.85 -17.60 -12.11
N GLY A 155 7.21 -17.28 -11.00
CA GLY A 155 6.36 -18.20 -10.23
C GLY A 155 5.01 -18.52 -10.88
N LYS A 156 4.67 -17.90 -12.01
CA LYS A 156 3.43 -18.13 -12.78
C LYS A 156 3.63 -19.08 -13.98
N LYS A 157 4.83 -19.59 -14.19
CA LYS A 157 5.09 -20.68 -15.14
C LYS A 157 5.01 -22.02 -14.42
#